data_e5f800d2233321e5a24d8603419ad7e6
#
_entry.id   e5f800d2233321e5a24d8603419ad7e6
#
_cell.length_a   1.000
_cell.length_b   1.000
_cell.length_c   1.000
_cell.angle_alpha   90.00
_cell.angle_beta   90.00
_cell.angle_gamma   90.00
#
_symmetry.space_group_name_H-M   'P 1'
#
loop_
_entity.id
_entity.type
_entity.pdbx_description
1 polymer ?
#
loop_
_entity_poly.entity_id
_entity_poly.type
_entity_poly.pdbx_seq_one_letter_code
_entity_poly.pdbx_strand_id
1 'polypeptide(L)'
;YCRSLGSDSGVIPMISVSDFDEYRRINELIIAGERITDDIIVATGDNHKCYNNVVIAKAADTMLAMAGIEATFVVARTSHSTVNISSRSHNAINVQRIMEKLGGGGHFNLAACQLRDCSVSQAQNKLIETIMGELAPKED
;
A
#
# COMPACT_ATOMS: atom_id res chain seq x y z
N TYR A 1 20.74 23.65 18.08
CA TYR A 1 20.34 23.92 18.56
C TYR A 1 20.18 24.07 18.66
N CYS A 2 19.89 23.70 18.82
CA CYS A 2 19.46 23.87 19.30
C CYS A 2 19.24 23.99 19.66
N ARG A 3 19.15 23.92 20.18
CA ARG A 3 18.75 24.15 20.90
C ARG A 3 18.62 24.56 21.53
N SER A 4 18.50 24.65 21.76
CA SER A 4 18.08 25.01 22.48
C SER A 4 17.76 25.36 22.74
N LEU A 5 17.76 25.26 23.03
CA LEU A 5 17.09 25.43 23.40
C LEU A 5 16.55 25.51 23.67
N GLY A 6 16.26 25.51 24.21
CA GLY A 6 15.53 25.31 24.63
C GLY A 6 14.86 25.09 24.73
N SER A 7 14.70 25.04 24.99
CA SER A 7 14.01 24.68 24.88
C SER A 7 13.37 24.52 24.72
N ASP A 8 13.10 24.36 24.96
CA ASP A 8 12.48 24.01 24.58
C ASP A 8 11.96 23.79 24.16
N SER A 9 11.96 23.90 24.44
CA SER A 9 11.35 23.62 23.77
C SER A 9 11.15 22.89 22.79
N GLY A 10 11.13 22.95 21.88
CA GLY A 10 10.75 22.01 20.87
C GLY A 10 11.43 20.69 21.10
N VAL A 11 10.68 19.76 21.54
CA VAL A 11 11.18 18.40 21.73
C VAL A 11 11.14 17.72 20.38
N ILE A 12 12.30 17.38 19.84
CA ILE A 12 12.36 16.52 18.67
C ILE A 12 12.16 15.10 19.19
N PRO A 13 11.07 14.43 18.80
CA PRO A 13 10.87 13.04 19.24
C PRO A 13 12.02 12.18 18.78
N MET A 14 12.56 11.40 19.68
CA MET A 14 13.61 10.46 19.31
C MET A 14 13.00 9.30 18.55
N ILE A 15 13.53 9.06 17.36
CA ILE A 15 13.12 7.92 16.55
C ILE A 15 13.99 6.73 16.94
N SER A 16 13.35 5.68 17.38
CA SER A 16 14.09 4.45 17.75
C SER A 16 14.63 3.76 16.50
N VAL A 17 15.54 2.82 16.71
CA VAL A 17 16.09 2.01 15.62
C VAL A 17 14.97 1.23 14.91
N SER A 18 14.02 0.69 15.68
CA SER A 18 12.91 -0.04 15.09
C SER A 18 12.00 0.87 14.26
N ASP A 19 11.81 2.11 14.68
CA ASP A 19 11.05 3.09 13.89
C ASP A 19 11.77 3.43 12.60
N PHE A 20 13.09 3.52 12.66
CA PHE A 20 13.90 3.78 11.47
C PHE A 20 13.78 2.63 10.47
N ASP A 21 13.83 1.38 10.94
CA ASP A 21 13.68 0.21 10.08
C ASP A 21 12.28 0.16 9.45
N GLU A 22 11.26 0.50 10.23
CA GLU A 22 9.90 0.59 9.72
C GLU A 22 9.81 1.63 8.61
N TYR A 23 10.40 2.80 8.84
CA TYR A 23 10.40 3.88 7.87
C TYR A 23 11.10 3.47 6.57
N ARG A 24 12.22 2.76 6.68
CA ARG A 24 12.93 2.26 5.50
C ARG A 24 12.07 1.28 4.70
N ARG A 25 11.35 0.40 5.39
CA ARG A 25 10.46 -0.55 4.73
C ARG A 25 9.33 0.13 4.00
N ILE A 26 8.77 1.17 4.63
CA ILE A 26 7.73 1.98 3.98
C ILE A 26 8.27 2.61 2.70
N ASN A 27 9.47 3.18 2.77
CA ASN A 27 10.09 3.81 1.61
C ASN A 27 10.43 2.80 0.51
N GLU A 28 10.86 1.59 0.87
CA GLU A 28 11.10 0.53 -0.10
C GLU A 28 9.84 0.26 -0.93
N LEU A 29 8.69 0.18 -0.26
CA LEU A 29 7.43 -0.07 -0.95
C LEU A 29 7.03 1.11 -1.83
N ILE A 30 7.21 2.34 -1.34
CA ILE A 30 6.87 3.54 -2.11
C ILE A 30 7.74 3.64 -3.37
N ILE A 31 9.02 3.36 -3.24
CA ILE A 31 9.95 3.40 -4.38
C ILE A 31 9.58 2.34 -5.42
N ALA A 32 9.04 1.21 -4.97
CA ALA A 32 8.60 0.15 -5.87
C ALA A 32 7.27 0.46 -6.54
N GLY A 33 6.62 1.56 -6.17
CA GLY A 33 5.33 1.92 -6.73
C GLY A 33 5.41 2.27 -8.20
N GLU A 34 4.42 1.79 -8.96
CA GLU A 34 4.30 2.07 -10.38
C GLU A 34 2.89 2.56 -10.68
N ARG A 35 2.81 3.59 -11.50
CA ARG A 35 1.51 4.09 -11.93
C ARG A 35 1.00 3.22 -13.07
N ILE A 36 -0.03 2.43 -12.78
CA ILE A 36 -0.65 1.59 -13.81
C ILE A 36 -1.65 2.39 -14.64
N THR A 37 -2.17 3.47 -14.07
CA THR A 37 -2.94 4.49 -14.80
C THR A 37 -2.49 5.84 -14.26
N ASP A 38 -3.05 6.93 -14.79
CA ASP A 38 -2.66 8.28 -14.37
C ASP A 38 -2.92 8.53 -12.89
N ASP A 39 -3.88 7.83 -12.31
CA ASP A 39 -4.34 8.09 -10.95
C ASP A 39 -4.26 6.88 -10.01
N ILE A 40 -3.66 5.78 -10.46
CA ILE A 40 -3.56 4.56 -9.64
C ILE A 40 -2.11 4.12 -9.55
N ILE A 41 -1.65 3.91 -8.31
CA ILE A 41 -0.30 3.39 -8.05
C ILE A 41 -0.42 1.98 -7.46
N VAL A 42 0.37 1.06 -7.97
CA VAL A 42 0.53 -0.28 -7.38
C VAL A 42 1.98 -0.44 -6.99
N ALA A 43 2.21 -0.70 -5.70
CA ALA A 43 3.55 -0.97 -5.19
C ALA A 43 3.65 -2.44 -4.82
N THR A 44 4.76 -3.05 -5.18
CA THR A 44 4.97 -4.49 -4.96
C THR A 44 6.26 -4.69 -4.21
N GLY A 45 6.17 -5.37 -3.06
CA GLY A 45 7.35 -5.65 -2.25
C GLY A 45 8.18 -6.80 -2.80
N ASP A 46 9.37 -6.96 -2.23
CA ASP A 46 10.27 -8.05 -2.59
C ASP A 46 9.64 -9.39 -2.17
N ASN A 47 9.64 -10.36 -3.09
CA ASN A 47 9.05 -11.67 -2.81
C ASN A 47 9.77 -12.42 -1.68
N HIS A 48 11.00 -12.06 -1.40
CA HIS A 48 11.81 -12.73 -0.38
C HIS A 48 11.84 -11.97 0.95
N LYS A 49 11.10 -10.87 1.06
CA LYS A 49 11.02 -10.08 2.28
C LYS A 49 9.61 -10.09 2.82
N CYS A 50 9.49 -10.15 4.15
CA CYS A 50 8.20 -10.03 4.81
C CYS A 50 8.05 -8.62 5.36
N TYR A 51 6.85 -8.06 5.22
CA TYR A 51 6.51 -6.73 5.70
C TYR A 51 5.34 -6.88 6.67
N ASN A 52 5.32 -6.06 7.71
CA ASN A 52 4.16 -6.11 8.61
C ASN A 52 3.02 -5.26 8.06
N ASN A 53 1.82 -5.51 8.57
CA ASN A 53 0.62 -4.84 8.09
C ASN A 53 0.67 -3.32 8.27
N VAL A 54 1.33 -2.85 9.32
CA VAL A 54 1.46 -1.42 9.58
C VAL A 54 2.28 -0.73 8.48
N VAL A 55 3.37 -1.35 8.09
CA VAL A 55 4.24 -0.83 7.01
C VAL A 55 3.46 -0.77 5.70
N ILE A 56 2.75 -1.84 5.39
CA ILE A 56 1.97 -1.94 4.14
C ILE A 56 0.89 -0.84 4.11
N ALA A 57 0.16 -0.69 5.21
CA ALA A 57 -0.90 0.31 5.31
C ALA A 57 -0.35 1.73 5.20
N LYS A 58 0.75 2.02 5.88
CA LYS A 58 1.36 3.35 5.85
C LYS A 58 1.89 3.70 4.46
N ALA A 59 2.45 2.72 3.75
CA ALA A 59 2.89 2.94 2.38
C ALA A 59 1.72 3.31 1.48
N ALA A 60 0.61 2.59 1.61
CA ALA A 60 -0.59 2.88 0.82
C ALA A 60 -1.12 4.28 1.14
N ASP A 61 -1.20 4.65 2.41
CA ASP A 61 -1.67 5.96 2.83
C ASP A 61 -0.76 7.08 2.31
N THR A 62 0.55 6.88 2.38
CA THR A 62 1.51 7.88 1.94
C THR A 62 1.40 8.14 0.44
N MET A 63 1.27 7.08 -0.34
CA MET A 63 1.13 7.24 -1.78
C MET A 63 -0.20 7.88 -2.16
N LEU A 64 -1.25 7.60 -1.39
CA LEU A 64 -2.57 8.21 -1.65
C LEU A 64 -2.56 9.71 -1.43
N ALA A 65 -1.66 10.19 -0.58
CA ALA A 65 -1.55 11.63 -0.31
C ALA A 65 -0.95 12.43 -1.47
N MET A 66 -0.41 11.74 -2.47
CA MET A 66 0.19 12.42 -3.61
C MET A 66 -0.89 13.03 -4.50
N ALA A 67 -0.63 14.24 -4.99
CA ALA A 67 -1.59 14.97 -5.82
C ALA A 67 -1.88 14.18 -7.11
N GLY A 68 -3.15 14.09 -7.45
CA GLY A 68 -3.58 13.39 -8.68
C GLY A 68 -3.77 11.89 -8.55
N ILE A 69 -3.49 11.34 -7.38
CA ILE A 69 -3.65 9.90 -7.15
C ILE A 69 -4.99 9.64 -6.50
N GLU A 70 -5.79 8.77 -7.10
CA GLU A 70 -7.13 8.42 -6.60
C GLU A 70 -7.17 7.08 -5.88
N ALA A 71 -6.25 6.18 -6.17
CA ALA A 71 -6.19 4.90 -5.48
C ALA A 71 -4.76 4.38 -5.41
N THR A 72 -4.47 3.67 -4.33
CA THR A 72 -3.17 3.02 -4.17
C THR A 72 -3.38 1.59 -3.72
N PHE A 73 -2.52 0.70 -4.20
CA PHE A 73 -2.53 -0.71 -3.83
C PHE A 73 -1.12 -1.11 -3.48
N VAL A 74 -0.96 -1.81 -2.37
CA VAL A 74 0.36 -2.31 -1.95
C VAL A 74 0.28 -3.81 -1.82
N VAL A 75 1.12 -4.50 -2.57
CA VAL A 75 1.20 -5.96 -2.59
C VAL A 75 2.50 -6.35 -1.89
N ALA A 76 2.40 -7.03 -0.77
CA ALA A 76 3.60 -7.39 -0.02
C ALA A 76 3.37 -8.66 0.79
N ARG A 77 4.42 -9.44 0.94
CA ARG A 77 4.37 -10.68 1.71
C ARG A 77 4.39 -10.34 3.20
N THR A 78 3.48 -10.94 3.94
CA THR A 78 3.45 -10.77 5.40
C THR A 78 3.96 -12.01 6.14
N SER A 79 3.98 -13.16 5.48
CA SER A 79 4.54 -14.37 6.05
C SER A 79 5.01 -15.27 4.91
N HIS A 80 5.60 -16.40 5.29
CA HIS A 80 6.12 -17.37 4.33
C HIS A 80 5.05 -17.80 3.30
N SER A 81 3.80 -17.89 3.72
CA SER A 81 2.73 -18.43 2.86
C SER A 81 1.65 -17.42 2.50
N THR A 82 1.79 -16.16 2.94
CA THR A 82 0.72 -15.17 2.78
C THR A 82 1.24 -13.90 2.13
N VAL A 83 0.51 -13.44 1.11
CA VAL A 83 0.74 -12.14 0.48
C VAL A 83 -0.49 -11.28 0.76
N ASN A 84 -0.25 -10.09 1.31
CA ASN A 84 -1.34 -9.14 1.58
C ASN A 84 -1.38 -8.08 0.50
N ILE A 85 -2.61 -7.66 0.19
CA ILE A 85 -2.83 -6.50 -0.66
C ILE A 85 -3.64 -5.51 0.16
N SER A 86 -3.06 -4.34 0.39
CA SER A 86 -3.78 -3.23 1.04
C SER A 86 -4.12 -2.20 0.00
N SER A 87 -5.30 -1.62 0.12
CA SER A 87 -5.75 -0.62 -0.83
C SER A 87 -6.36 0.57 -0.12
N ARG A 88 -6.17 1.72 -0.74
CA ARG A 88 -6.73 2.99 -0.26
C ARG A 88 -7.22 3.76 -1.45
N SER A 89 -8.29 4.53 -1.27
CA SER A 89 -8.77 5.38 -2.36
C SER A 89 -9.46 6.62 -1.82
N HIS A 90 -9.57 7.60 -2.70
CA HIS A 90 -10.49 8.71 -2.51
C HIS A 90 -11.88 8.28 -3.02
N ASN A 91 -12.68 9.20 -3.52
CA ASN A 91 -14.07 8.88 -3.84
C ASN A 91 -14.31 8.37 -5.26
N ALA A 92 -13.28 8.36 -6.11
CA ALA A 92 -13.43 8.00 -7.51
C ALA A 92 -13.37 6.49 -7.75
N ILE A 93 -12.76 5.74 -6.86
CA ILE A 93 -12.51 4.31 -7.06
C ILE A 93 -12.98 3.53 -5.84
N ASN A 94 -13.76 2.49 -6.09
CA ASN A 94 -14.28 1.62 -5.03
C ASN A 94 -13.32 0.44 -4.85
N VAL A 95 -12.39 0.56 -3.89
CA VAL A 95 -11.43 -0.51 -3.64
C VAL A 95 -12.08 -1.71 -2.95
N GLN A 96 -13.21 -1.52 -2.30
CA GLN A 96 -13.95 -2.62 -1.68
C GLN A 96 -14.32 -3.68 -2.72
N ARG A 97 -14.87 -3.26 -3.85
CA ARG A 97 -15.27 -4.18 -4.90
C ARG A 97 -14.08 -4.94 -5.47
N ILE A 98 -12.96 -4.23 -5.65
CA ILE A 98 -11.75 -4.85 -6.18
C ILE A 98 -11.25 -5.92 -5.20
N MET A 99 -11.18 -5.59 -3.92
CA MET A 99 -10.69 -6.54 -2.92
C MET A 99 -11.65 -7.71 -2.74
N GLU A 100 -12.96 -7.48 -2.82
CA GLU A 100 -13.94 -8.56 -2.71
C GLU A 100 -13.80 -9.57 -3.85
N LYS A 101 -13.46 -9.11 -5.04
CA LYS A 101 -13.20 -10.01 -6.17
C LYS A 101 -11.96 -10.89 -5.94
N LEU A 102 -11.06 -10.44 -5.09
CA LEU A 102 -9.85 -11.19 -4.73
C LEU A 102 -10.03 -12.00 -3.44
N GLY A 103 -11.24 -12.01 -2.89
CA GLY A 103 -11.53 -12.78 -1.69
C GLY A 103 -11.36 -12.00 -0.40
N GLY A 104 -11.15 -10.70 -0.46
CA GLY A 104 -11.01 -9.85 0.71
C GLY A 104 -12.24 -9.01 0.98
N GLY A 105 -12.03 -7.85 1.57
CA GLY A 105 -13.13 -6.94 1.87
C GLY A 105 -12.64 -5.67 2.52
N GLY A 106 -13.58 -4.87 2.98
CA GLY A 106 -13.31 -3.60 3.64
C GLY A 106 -14.39 -2.59 3.36
N HIS A 107 -13.98 -1.37 3.10
CA HIS A 107 -14.88 -0.26 2.83
C HIS A 107 -14.54 0.34 1.48
N PHE A 108 -15.37 1.27 1.03
CA PHE A 108 -15.18 1.92 -0.27
C PHE A 108 -13.78 2.48 -0.45
N ASN A 109 -13.25 3.13 0.59
CA ASN A 109 -11.96 3.84 0.52
C ASN A 109 -10.81 3.09 1.17
N LEU A 110 -11.07 1.95 1.81
CA LEU A 110 -10.05 1.21 2.56
C LEU A 110 -10.44 -0.26 2.58
N ALA A 111 -9.66 -1.07 1.89
CA ALA A 111 -9.94 -2.50 1.81
C ALA A 111 -8.64 -3.28 1.67
N ALA A 112 -8.72 -4.56 1.91
CA ALA A 112 -7.54 -5.43 1.85
C ALA A 112 -7.94 -6.85 1.54
N CYS A 113 -6.97 -7.63 1.07
CA CYS A 113 -7.16 -9.06 0.91
C CYS A 113 -5.86 -9.80 1.24
N GLN A 114 -5.99 -11.09 1.47
CA GLN A 114 -4.85 -11.97 1.70
C GLN A 114 -4.92 -13.10 0.68
N LEU A 115 -3.79 -13.34 0.03
CA LEU A 115 -3.65 -14.44 -0.90
C LEU A 115 -2.64 -15.43 -0.34
N ARG A 116 -2.95 -16.72 -0.43
CA ARG A 116 -2.09 -17.74 0.11
C ARG A 116 -1.45 -18.56 -1.00
N ASP A 117 -0.26 -19.09 -0.70
CA ASP A 117 0.44 -20.04 -1.58
C ASP A 117 0.70 -19.46 -2.97
N CYS A 118 1.03 -18.17 -3.03
CA CYS A 118 1.38 -17.53 -4.29
C CYS A 118 2.57 -16.60 -4.10
N SER A 119 3.19 -16.24 -5.21
CA SER A 119 4.27 -15.25 -5.18
C SER A 119 3.68 -13.85 -5.21
N VAL A 120 4.52 -12.88 -4.84
CA VAL A 120 4.13 -11.47 -4.91
C VAL A 120 3.79 -11.09 -6.35
N SER A 121 4.55 -11.61 -7.32
CA SER A 121 4.27 -11.34 -8.74
C SER A 121 2.93 -11.89 -9.18
N GLN A 122 2.56 -13.08 -8.73
CA GLN A 122 1.26 -13.67 -9.05
C GLN A 122 0.14 -12.83 -8.45
N ALA A 123 0.32 -12.39 -7.20
CA ALA A 123 -0.66 -11.53 -6.54
C ALA A 123 -0.80 -10.19 -7.28
N GLN A 124 0.31 -9.61 -7.70
CA GLN A 124 0.30 -8.36 -8.45
C GLN A 124 -0.45 -8.51 -9.77
N ASN A 125 -0.19 -9.58 -10.51
CA ASN A 125 -0.85 -9.82 -11.78
C ASN A 125 -2.35 -9.98 -11.61
N LYS A 126 -2.77 -10.73 -10.60
CA LYS A 126 -4.18 -10.90 -10.28
C LYS A 126 -4.84 -9.58 -9.93
N LEU A 127 -4.14 -8.78 -9.13
CA LEU A 127 -4.64 -7.47 -8.73
C LEU A 127 -4.83 -6.56 -9.94
N ILE A 128 -3.82 -6.47 -10.79
CA ILE A 128 -3.86 -5.59 -11.97
C ILE A 128 -4.99 -6.02 -12.91
N GLU A 129 -5.14 -7.31 -13.15
CA GLU A 129 -6.25 -7.83 -13.95
C GLU A 129 -7.60 -7.41 -13.37
N THR A 130 -7.74 -7.53 -12.06
CA THR A 130 -8.99 -7.19 -11.38
C THR A 130 -9.26 -5.68 -11.47
N ILE A 131 -8.23 -4.85 -11.28
CA ILE A 131 -8.36 -3.41 -11.41
C ILE A 131 -8.79 -3.02 -12.82
N MET A 132 -8.12 -3.56 -13.81
CA MET A 132 -8.42 -3.23 -15.20
C MET A 132 -9.81 -3.70 -15.60
N GLY A 133 -10.24 -4.85 -15.10
CA GLY A 133 -11.59 -5.34 -15.34
C GLY A 133 -12.66 -4.46 -14.71
N GLU A 134 -12.39 -3.93 -13.52
CA GLU A 134 -13.33 -3.06 -12.80
C GLU A 134 -13.44 -1.69 -13.45
N LEU A 135 -12.33 -1.18 -13.99
CA LEU A 135 -12.27 0.15 -14.57
C LEU A 135 -12.59 0.17 -16.07
N ALA A 136 -12.62 -0.99 -16.71
CA ALA A 136 -12.92 -1.07 -18.11
C ALA A 136 -14.34 -0.54 -18.38
N PRO A 137 -14.53 0.26 -19.42
CA PRO A 137 -15.89 0.68 -19.75
C PRO A 137 -16.73 -0.54 -20.09
N LYS A 138 -17.93 -0.56 -19.53
CA LYS A 138 -18.84 -1.65 -19.83
C LYS A 138 -19.38 -1.45 -21.23
N GLU A 139 -19.09 -2.38 -22.08
CA GLU A 139 -19.70 -2.39 -23.39
C GLU A 139 -21.02 -3.12 -23.32
N ASP A 140 -22.01 -2.52 -23.86
CA ASP A 140 -23.33 -3.13 -23.92
C ASP A 140 -23.46 -4.06 -25.09
#